data_fe9666e59593ecdc8fa138f3b30d249e
#
_entry.id   fe9666e59593ecdc8fa138f3b30d249e
#
_cell.length_a   1.000
_cell.length_b   1.000
_cell.length_c   1.000
_cell.angle_alpha   90.00
_cell.angle_beta   90.00
_cell.angle_gamma   90.00
#
_symmetry.space_group_name_H-M   'P 1'
#
loop_
_entity.id
_entity.type
_entity.pdbx_description
1 polymer ?
#
loop_
_entity_poly.entity_id
_entity_poly.type
_entity_poly.pdbx_seq_one_letter_code
_entity_poly.pdbx_strand_id
1 'polypeptide(L)'
;GDMDVEKAAQLADILVFCLPHTAAMDMMVAGYKMGKTVVDFSADFRLKNVEDYESYYQVTHTQPEYVQTAVYGLPELHRDEIHGSRFIAVPGCYPTSVILALAPAVAAGLIATDNIIADSKSGVSGAGRKAALGTHFSELTESFTAYAIAKHRHTPEMDQELGTVMQAGAAPVQVTFVPHLVPQIRGILSTCYATLTKSATVEQIHSIYADFYADEPFVRLLEPGQIPATKHVTGTNRCDIGIAMDQRAGRLIAVSAVDNLIKGLSGAALQCINLACGWDETTA
;
A
#
# COMPACT_ATOMS: atom_id res chain seq x y z
N GLY A 1 23.61 6.03 19.27
CA GLY A 1 24.83 6.13 18.45
C GLY A 1 24.43 6.43 17.01
N ASP A 2 25.32 7.01 16.27
CA ASP A 2 25.08 7.27 14.85
C ASP A 2 24.95 5.94 14.12
N MET A 3 24.09 5.92 13.10
CA MET A 3 23.88 4.71 12.28
C MET A 3 25.12 4.52 11.39
N ASP A 4 25.71 3.34 11.48
CA ASP A 4 26.87 2.92 10.69
C ASP A 4 26.43 1.76 9.77
N VAL A 5 26.11 2.10 8.51
CA VAL A 5 25.63 1.13 7.55
C VAL A 5 26.71 0.11 7.16
N GLU A 6 27.99 0.52 7.14
CA GLU A 6 29.10 -0.39 6.80
C GLU A 6 29.24 -1.47 7.88
N LYS A 7 29.17 -1.07 9.13
CA LYS A 7 29.20 -2.00 10.26
C LYS A 7 27.97 -2.93 10.27
N ALA A 8 26.78 -2.38 9.99
CA ALA A 8 25.57 -3.18 9.87
C ALA A 8 25.67 -4.22 8.75
N ALA A 9 26.23 -3.81 7.60
CA ALA A 9 26.44 -4.69 6.44
C ALA A 9 27.46 -5.83 6.70
N GLN A 10 28.38 -5.65 7.64
CA GLN A 10 29.29 -6.74 8.07
C GLN A 10 28.60 -7.78 8.94
N LEU A 11 27.50 -7.43 9.59
CA LEU A 11 26.80 -8.26 10.58
C LEU A 11 25.52 -8.91 10.04
N ALA A 12 24.98 -8.44 8.92
CA ALA A 12 23.70 -8.90 8.39
C ALA A 12 23.72 -8.96 6.86
N ASP A 13 22.91 -9.84 6.30
CA ASP A 13 22.70 -9.96 4.85
C ASP A 13 21.51 -9.14 4.37
N ILE A 14 20.58 -8.87 5.27
CA ILE A 14 19.38 -8.06 5.02
C ILE A 14 19.41 -6.83 5.93
N LEU A 15 19.28 -5.65 5.33
CA LEU A 15 19.23 -4.37 6.03
C LEU A 15 17.82 -3.79 5.91
N VAL A 16 17.14 -3.67 7.05
CA VAL A 16 15.78 -3.12 7.11
C VAL A 16 15.84 -1.69 7.64
N PHE A 17 15.43 -0.74 6.81
CA PHE A 17 15.46 0.69 7.12
C PHE A 17 14.07 1.17 7.59
N CYS A 18 13.95 1.46 8.88
CA CYS A 18 12.73 2.01 9.51
C CYS A 18 12.93 3.48 9.89
N LEU A 19 13.45 4.27 8.96
CA LEU A 19 13.79 5.68 9.16
C LEU A 19 12.72 6.61 8.58
N PRO A 20 12.62 7.85 9.05
CA PRO A 20 11.79 8.85 8.40
C PRO A 20 12.18 9.04 6.93
N HIS A 21 11.21 9.43 6.11
CA HIS A 21 11.46 9.81 4.70
C HIS A 21 12.61 10.81 4.62
N THR A 22 13.41 10.72 3.55
CA THR A 22 14.58 11.58 3.27
C THR A 22 15.82 11.36 4.14
N ALA A 23 15.71 10.55 5.20
CA ALA A 23 16.81 10.42 6.19
C ALA A 23 17.85 9.36 5.84
N ALA A 24 17.57 8.45 4.89
CA ALA A 24 18.38 7.25 4.70
C ALA A 24 18.69 6.90 3.24
N MET A 25 18.36 7.72 2.25
CA MET A 25 18.56 7.39 0.84
C MET A 25 20.00 6.93 0.54
N ASP A 26 20.99 7.70 1.01
CA ASP A 26 22.40 7.40 0.76
C ASP A 26 22.85 6.12 1.46
N MET A 27 22.35 5.89 2.68
CA MET A 27 22.66 4.68 3.45
C MET A 27 22.04 3.43 2.83
N MET A 28 20.82 3.54 2.32
CA MET A 28 20.15 2.43 1.62
C MET A 28 20.90 2.05 0.35
N VAL A 29 21.29 3.03 -0.45
CA VAL A 29 22.10 2.80 -1.66
C VAL A 29 23.48 2.25 -1.31
N ALA A 30 24.11 2.73 -0.24
CA ALA A 30 25.40 2.18 0.23
C ALA A 30 25.26 0.69 0.62
N GLY A 31 24.22 0.32 1.39
CA GLY A 31 23.94 -1.06 1.73
C GLY A 31 23.71 -1.95 0.49
N TYR A 32 22.94 -1.45 -0.48
CA TYR A 32 22.71 -2.14 -1.75
C TYR A 32 24.01 -2.35 -2.55
N LYS A 33 24.86 -1.31 -2.66
CA LYS A 33 26.18 -1.39 -3.33
C LYS A 33 27.14 -2.38 -2.65
N MET A 34 27.02 -2.57 -1.34
CA MET A 34 27.75 -3.60 -0.59
C MET A 34 27.21 -5.02 -0.79
N GLY A 35 26.25 -5.22 -1.68
CA GLY A 35 25.68 -6.52 -2.01
C GLY A 35 24.61 -7.02 -1.05
N LYS A 36 24.11 -6.16 -0.14
CA LYS A 36 23.08 -6.52 0.82
C LYS A 36 21.67 -6.41 0.23
N THR A 37 20.74 -7.17 0.78
CA THR A 37 19.32 -6.95 0.52
C THR A 37 18.85 -5.80 1.39
N VAL A 38 18.27 -4.78 0.75
CA VAL A 38 17.76 -3.57 1.40
C VAL A 38 16.23 -3.59 1.36
N VAL A 39 15.60 -3.42 2.52
CA VAL A 39 14.14 -3.30 2.66
C VAL A 39 13.83 -1.97 3.31
N ASP A 40 13.16 -1.10 2.56
CA ASP A 40 12.90 0.28 2.95
C ASP A 40 11.43 0.49 3.34
N PHE A 41 11.20 1.02 4.53
CA PHE A 41 9.87 1.41 5.03
C PHE A 41 9.53 2.88 4.75
N SER A 42 10.51 3.66 4.26
CA SER A 42 10.26 5.04 3.85
C SER A 42 9.52 5.08 2.51
N ALA A 43 9.25 6.26 2.00
CA ALA A 43 8.68 6.43 0.67
C ALA A 43 9.73 6.72 -0.41
N ASP A 44 11.01 6.75 -0.03
CA ASP A 44 12.06 7.35 -0.82
C ASP A 44 12.29 6.64 -2.16
N PHE A 45 11.99 5.34 -2.26
CA PHE A 45 12.16 4.53 -3.47
C PHE A 45 10.86 3.88 -3.99
N ARG A 46 9.68 4.29 -3.49
CA ARG A 46 8.40 3.74 -3.93
C ARG A 46 7.98 4.26 -5.31
N LEU A 47 8.17 5.55 -5.55
CA LEU A 47 7.73 6.20 -6.78
C LEU A 47 8.80 6.08 -7.87
N LYS A 48 8.38 5.66 -9.06
CA LYS A 48 9.27 5.54 -10.23
C LYS A 48 9.52 6.88 -10.92
N ASN A 49 8.58 7.83 -10.78
CA ASN A 49 8.75 9.20 -11.24
C ASN A 49 9.33 10.05 -10.10
N VAL A 50 10.55 10.53 -10.30
CA VAL A 50 11.26 11.38 -9.33
C VAL A 50 10.57 12.73 -9.14
N GLU A 51 9.99 13.32 -10.21
CA GLU A 51 9.29 14.59 -10.14
C GLU A 51 8.04 14.51 -9.25
N ASP A 52 7.30 13.39 -9.31
CA ASP A 52 6.18 13.13 -8.42
C ASP A 52 6.63 13.01 -6.96
N TYR A 53 7.73 12.28 -6.72
CA TYR A 53 8.31 12.19 -5.38
C TYR A 53 8.67 13.57 -4.84
N GLU A 54 9.45 14.36 -5.58
CA GLU A 54 9.89 15.69 -5.18
C GLU A 54 8.72 16.67 -4.96
N SER A 55 7.68 16.57 -5.81
CA SER A 55 6.47 17.37 -5.69
C SER A 55 5.67 17.08 -4.42
N TYR A 56 5.46 15.80 -4.09
CA TYR A 56 4.66 15.40 -2.94
C TYR A 56 5.40 15.45 -1.60
N TYR A 57 6.71 15.20 -1.62
CA TYR A 57 7.55 15.17 -0.41
C TYR A 57 8.27 16.49 -0.16
N GLN A 58 8.28 17.42 -1.12
CA GLN A 58 8.91 18.76 -1.05
C GLN A 58 10.40 18.70 -0.72
N VAL A 59 11.10 17.73 -1.29
CA VAL A 59 12.54 17.53 -1.13
C VAL A 59 13.15 17.05 -2.44
N THR A 60 14.44 17.32 -2.67
CA THR A 60 15.20 16.77 -3.80
C THR A 60 15.61 15.33 -3.49
N HIS A 61 15.40 14.42 -4.44
CA HIS A 61 15.83 13.03 -4.32
C HIS A 61 17.34 12.92 -4.52
N THR A 62 18.11 12.45 -3.52
CA THR A 62 19.58 12.43 -3.57
C THR A 62 20.14 11.24 -4.37
N GLN A 63 19.32 10.22 -4.65
CA GLN A 63 19.72 8.98 -5.34
C GLN A 63 18.73 8.60 -6.47
N PRO A 64 18.39 9.51 -7.40
CA PRO A 64 17.32 9.30 -8.38
C PRO A 64 17.59 8.12 -9.34
N GLU A 65 18.85 7.78 -9.58
CA GLU A 65 19.25 6.68 -10.45
C GLU A 65 18.88 5.29 -9.90
N TYR A 66 18.55 5.19 -8.61
CA TYR A 66 18.18 3.92 -7.97
C TYR A 66 16.66 3.70 -7.86
N VAL A 67 15.81 4.68 -8.18
CA VAL A 67 14.35 4.53 -8.07
C VAL A 67 13.81 3.43 -8.98
N GLN A 68 14.47 3.20 -10.14
CA GLN A 68 14.10 2.12 -11.05
C GLN A 68 14.61 0.75 -10.58
N THR A 69 15.65 0.71 -9.75
CA THR A 69 16.23 -0.52 -9.20
C THR A 69 15.39 -1.10 -8.07
N ALA A 70 14.79 -0.23 -7.26
CA ALA A 70 13.93 -0.68 -6.16
C ALA A 70 12.65 -1.32 -6.71
N VAL A 71 12.27 -2.48 -6.19
CA VAL A 71 10.99 -3.12 -6.50
C VAL A 71 9.94 -2.66 -5.49
N TYR A 72 8.74 -2.38 -5.96
CA TYR A 72 7.62 -2.06 -5.09
C TYR A 72 7.15 -3.31 -4.33
N GLY A 73 7.19 -3.26 -3.01
CA GLY A 73 7.05 -4.43 -2.13
C GLY A 73 5.60 -4.86 -1.87
N LEU A 74 4.79 -5.02 -2.91
CA LEU A 74 3.44 -5.57 -2.84
C LEU A 74 3.39 -6.91 -3.61
N PRO A 75 3.59 -8.06 -2.93
CA PRO A 75 3.68 -9.37 -3.58
C PRO A 75 2.50 -9.73 -4.47
N GLU A 76 1.31 -9.29 -4.12
CA GLU A 76 0.08 -9.56 -4.88
C GLU A 76 0.09 -8.95 -6.30
N LEU A 77 1.00 -7.99 -6.57
CA LEU A 77 1.17 -7.39 -7.90
C LEU A 77 2.58 -7.61 -8.49
N HIS A 78 3.61 -7.78 -7.64
CA HIS A 78 5.01 -7.75 -8.04
C HIS A 78 5.81 -8.99 -7.58
N ARG A 79 5.14 -10.14 -7.39
CA ARG A 79 5.75 -11.36 -6.85
C ARG A 79 7.02 -11.76 -7.60
N ASP A 80 6.94 -11.82 -8.93
CA ASP A 80 8.07 -12.25 -9.78
C ASP A 80 9.24 -11.26 -9.71
N GLU A 81 8.95 -9.96 -9.59
CA GLU A 81 9.97 -8.91 -9.48
C GLU A 81 10.64 -8.92 -8.09
N ILE A 82 9.88 -9.24 -7.04
CA ILE A 82 10.38 -9.33 -5.67
C ILE A 82 11.27 -10.55 -5.49
N HIS A 83 10.96 -11.65 -6.19
CA HIS A 83 11.75 -12.87 -6.10
C HIS A 83 13.20 -12.62 -6.52
N GLY A 84 14.14 -12.78 -5.58
CA GLY A 84 15.56 -12.52 -5.80
C GLY A 84 15.95 -11.03 -5.87
N SER A 85 15.01 -10.09 -5.66
CA SER A 85 15.34 -8.67 -5.57
C SER A 85 16.15 -8.37 -4.32
N ARG A 86 17.08 -7.42 -4.44
CA ARG A 86 17.89 -6.93 -3.33
C ARG A 86 17.58 -5.50 -2.91
N PHE A 87 16.62 -4.84 -3.56
CA PHE A 87 16.19 -3.51 -3.15
C PHE A 87 14.66 -3.42 -3.21
N ILE A 88 14.02 -3.41 -2.05
CA ILE A 88 12.57 -3.50 -1.90
C ILE A 88 12.06 -2.26 -1.17
N ALA A 89 11.14 -1.54 -1.80
CA ALA A 89 10.44 -0.39 -1.21
C ALA A 89 9.05 -0.84 -0.71
N VAL A 90 8.89 -0.95 0.61
CA VAL A 90 7.64 -1.42 1.23
C VAL A 90 6.53 -0.39 1.03
N PRO A 91 5.31 -0.79 0.63
CA PRO A 91 4.17 0.09 0.41
C PRO A 91 3.79 0.97 1.61
N GLY A 92 3.11 2.08 1.35
CA GLY A 92 2.37 2.78 2.37
C GLY A 92 1.12 2.00 2.81
N CYS A 93 0.70 2.16 4.07
CA CYS A 93 -0.41 1.39 4.62
C CYS A 93 -1.77 1.66 3.93
N TYR A 94 -2.05 2.90 3.56
CA TYR A 94 -3.24 3.23 2.76
C TYR A 94 -3.14 2.69 1.33
N PRO A 95 -2.02 2.88 0.59
CA PRO A 95 -1.84 2.28 -0.73
C PRO A 95 -2.08 0.78 -0.73
N THR A 96 -1.51 0.03 0.21
CA THR A 96 -1.78 -1.41 0.34
C THR A 96 -3.27 -1.71 0.34
N SER A 97 -4.06 -1.02 1.18
CA SER A 97 -5.49 -1.29 1.28
C SER A 97 -6.28 -0.89 0.04
N VAL A 98 -5.95 0.26 -0.57
CA VAL A 98 -6.66 0.79 -1.74
C VAL A 98 -6.30 0.03 -3.02
N ILE A 99 -5.01 -0.26 -3.22
CA ILE A 99 -4.53 -1.00 -4.38
C ILE A 99 -5.14 -2.40 -4.40
N LEU A 100 -5.08 -3.13 -3.27
CA LEU A 100 -5.68 -4.47 -3.19
C LEU A 100 -7.21 -4.44 -3.36
N ALA A 101 -7.89 -3.37 -2.94
CA ALA A 101 -9.33 -3.23 -3.17
C ALA A 101 -9.70 -3.03 -4.65
N LEU A 102 -8.83 -2.43 -5.46
CA LEU A 102 -9.18 -1.94 -6.80
C LEU A 102 -8.47 -2.67 -7.94
N ALA A 103 -7.29 -3.28 -7.70
CA ALA A 103 -6.47 -3.91 -8.74
C ALA A 103 -7.25 -4.89 -9.63
N PRO A 104 -8.10 -5.80 -9.12
CA PRO A 104 -8.85 -6.71 -9.98
C PRO A 104 -9.82 -5.98 -10.91
N ALA A 105 -10.48 -4.93 -10.43
CA ALA A 105 -11.43 -4.18 -11.21
C ALA A 105 -10.76 -3.33 -12.30
N VAL A 106 -9.58 -2.78 -12.02
CA VAL A 106 -8.74 -2.05 -12.98
C VAL A 106 -8.19 -3.02 -14.04
N ALA A 107 -7.63 -4.14 -13.62
CA ALA A 107 -7.07 -5.16 -14.52
C ALA A 107 -8.12 -5.72 -15.49
N ALA A 108 -9.34 -5.91 -15.01
CA ALA A 108 -10.46 -6.39 -15.86
C ALA A 108 -11.08 -5.31 -16.75
N GLY A 109 -10.62 -4.04 -16.68
CA GLY A 109 -11.23 -2.91 -17.37
C GLY A 109 -12.70 -2.70 -16.97
N LEU A 110 -13.05 -3.08 -15.75
CA LEU A 110 -14.42 -3.05 -15.23
C LEU A 110 -14.84 -1.66 -14.79
N ILE A 111 -13.91 -0.81 -14.43
CA ILE A 111 -14.14 0.53 -13.89
C ILE A 111 -13.44 1.61 -14.70
N ALA A 112 -14.01 2.81 -14.73
CA ALA A 112 -13.36 4.00 -15.24
C ALA A 112 -12.18 4.38 -14.31
N THR A 113 -11.01 4.59 -14.89
CA THR A 113 -9.76 4.82 -14.17
C THR A 113 -9.55 6.28 -13.76
N ASP A 114 -10.28 7.20 -14.37
CA ASP A 114 -10.23 8.65 -14.16
C ASP A 114 -11.24 9.18 -13.13
N ASN A 115 -12.03 8.31 -12.52
CA ASN A 115 -13.08 8.68 -11.56
C ASN A 115 -13.16 7.68 -10.38
N ILE A 116 -12.03 7.50 -9.72
CA ILE A 116 -11.91 6.65 -8.54
C ILE A 116 -11.88 7.52 -7.28
N ILE A 117 -12.68 7.15 -6.28
CA ILE A 117 -12.64 7.79 -4.96
C ILE A 117 -12.24 6.73 -3.94
N ALA A 118 -11.20 7.00 -3.18
CA ALA A 118 -10.76 6.18 -2.05
C ALA A 118 -10.94 6.98 -0.75
N ASP A 119 -11.93 6.59 0.05
CA ASP A 119 -12.26 7.19 1.34
C ASP A 119 -11.84 6.23 2.46
N SER A 120 -10.71 6.54 3.10
CA SER A 120 -10.03 5.61 4.01
C SER A 120 -9.99 6.14 5.44
N LYS A 121 -10.22 5.26 6.41
CA LYS A 121 -10.22 5.51 7.85
C LYS A 121 -9.08 4.74 8.50
N SER A 122 -8.18 5.44 9.20
CA SER A 122 -7.01 4.83 9.86
C SER A 122 -7.00 5.09 11.35
N GLY A 123 -6.61 4.07 12.09
CA GLY A 123 -6.23 4.23 13.48
C GLY A 123 -4.96 5.07 13.65
N VAL A 124 -4.80 5.67 14.82
CA VAL A 124 -3.75 6.68 15.14
C VAL A 124 -2.33 6.14 15.04
N SER A 125 -2.11 4.84 15.21
CA SER A 125 -0.76 4.26 15.09
C SER A 125 -0.11 4.49 13.72
N GLY A 126 -0.90 4.75 12.67
CA GLY A 126 -0.41 5.12 11.34
C GLY A 126 0.25 6.50 11.28
N ALA A 127 -0.02 7.39 12.23
CA ALA A 127 0.62 8.72 12.33
C ALA A 127 2.06 8.65 12.89
N GLY A 128 2.52 7.48 13.35
CA GLY A 128 3.85 7.28 13.91
C GLY A 128 3.97 7.76 15.37
N ARG A 129 5.22 7.85 15.85
CA ARG A 129 5.53 8.12 17.27
C ARG A 129 5.75 9.61 17.60
N LYS A 130 5.75 10.49 16.59
CA LYS A 130 5.97 11.92 16.84
C LYS A 130 4.79 12.51 17.61
N ALA A 131 5.08 13.13 18.75
CA ALA A 131 4.07 13.84 19.52
C ALA A 131 3.53 15.04 18.72
N ALA A 132 2.21 15.10 18.53
CA ALA A 132 1.54 16.18 17.84
C ALA A 132 0.17 16.42 18.49
N LEU A 133 -0.34 17.64 18.43
CA LEU A 133 -1.62 17.99 19.04
C LEU A 133 -2.76 17.09 18.51
N GLY A 134 -2.87 16.93 17.19
CA GLY A 134 -3.94 16.13 16.57
C GLY A 134 -3.87 14.62 16.84
N THR A 135 -2.77 14.13 17.44
CA THR A 135 -2.62 12.72 17.86
C THR A 135 -2.62 12.57 19.39
N HIS A 136 -2.80 13.68 20.10
CA HIS A 136 -2.90 13.68 21.56
C HIS A 136 -4.19 13.02 22.00
N PHE A 137 -4.14 12.25 23.10
CA PHE A 137 -5.30 11.44 23.55
C PHE A 137 -6.59 12.24 23.71
N SER A 138 -6.53 13.43 24.35
CA SER A 138 -7.71 14.27 24.57
C SER A 138 -8.27 14.95 23.31
N GLU A 139 -7.45 15.06 22.24
CA GLU A 139 -7.88 15.64 20.98
C GLU A 139 -8.40 14.58 20.00
N LEU A 140 -7.85 13.36 20.12
CA LEU A 140 -8.19 12.25 19.23
C LEU A 140 -9.39 11.43 19.71
N THR A 141 -9.54 11.27 21.05
CA THR A 141 -10.61 10.47 21.62
C THR A 141 -11.97 11.08 21.24
N GLU A 142 -12.87 10.23 20.71
CA GLU A 142 -14.20 10.62 20.21
C GLU A 142 -14.18 11.61 19.03
N SER A 143 -13.01 11.86 18.42
CA SER A 143 -12.85 12.71 17.25
C SER A 143 -12.69 11.87 15.97
N PHE A 144 -13.33 12.30 14.90
CA PHE A 144 -13.26 11.70 13.57
C PHE A 144 -12.98 12.83 12.57
N THR A 145 -11.80 12.81 11.92
CA THR A 145 -11.41 13.94 11.09
C THR A 145 -10.74 13.51 9.78
N ALA A 146 -11.13 14.16 8.68
CA ALA A 146 -10.40 14.05 7.42
C ALA A 146 -9.17 14.95 7.46
N TYR A 147 -8.07 14.51 6.82
CA TYR A 147 -6.85 15.29 6.72
C TYR A 147 -6.21 15.16 5.35
N ALA A 148 -5.33 16.07 4.97
CA ALA A 148 -4.58 16.06 3.71
C ALA A 148 -5.42 15.67 2.48
N ILE A 149 -6.67 16.14 2.39
CA ILE A 149 -7.62 15.84 1.32
C ILE A 149 -7.00 16.24 -0.02
N ALA A 150 -6.96 15.29 -0.98
CA ALA A 150 -6.37 15.43 -2.31
C ALA A 150 -4.90 15.93 -2.32
N LYS A 151 -4.19 15.82 -1.19
CA LYS A 151 -2.78 16.25 -1.04
C LYS A 151 -1.93 15.21 -0.31
N HIS A 152 -2.50 14.07 0.02
CA HIS A 152 -1.78 13.04 0.78
C HIS A 152 -0.67 12.42 -0.08
N ARG A 153 0.50 12.23 0.53
CA ARG A 153 1.70 11.69 -0.12
C ARG A 153 1.55 10.26 -0.68
N HIS A 154 0.52 9.52 -0.28
CA HIS A 154 0.21 8.20 -0.82
C HIS A 154 -0.61 8.24 -2.11
N THR A 155 -1.10 9.38 -2.56
CA THR A 155 -1.92 9.47 -3.78
C THR A 155 -1.15 9.00 -5.02
N PRO A 156 0.05 9.53 -5.34
CA PRO A 156 0.78 9.11 -6.54
C PRO A 156 1.20 7.62 -6.50
N GLU A 157 1.38 7.07 -5.31
CA GLU A 157 1.67 5.65 -5.11
C GLU A 157 0.49 4.77 -5.55
N MET A 158 -0.75 5.16 -5.22
CA MET A 158 -1.96 4.47 -5.67
C MET A 158 -2.16 4.58 -7.18
N ASP A 159 -1.97 5.77 -7.74
CA ASP A 159 -2.10 6.01 -9.18
C ASP A 159 -1.07 5.20 -9.97
N GLN A 160 0.19 5.20 -9.52
CA GLN A 160 1.28 4.42 -10.11
C GLN A 160 0.95 2.93 -10.13
N GLU A 161 0.65 2.36 -8.98
CA GLU A 161 0.52 0.91 -8.85
C GLU A 161 -0.75 0.35 -9.50
N LEU A 162 -1.86 1.07 -9.41
CA LEU A 162 -3.06 0.71 -10.18
C LEU A 162 -2.83 0.87 -11.69
N GLY A 163 -1.96 1.81 -12.09
CA GLY A 163 -1.53 1.98 -13.47
C GLY A 163 -0.78 0.77 -14.05
N THR A 164 -0.04 0.02 -13.22
CA THR A 164 0.72 -1.17 -13.68
C THR A 164 -0.18 -2.31 -14.14
N VAL A 165 -1.37 -2.42 -13.58
CA VAL A 165 -2.34 -3.49 -13.92
C VAL A 165 -3.41 -3.03 -14.92
N MET A 166 -3.35 -1.78 -15.36
CA MET A 166 -4.31 -1.17 -16.27
C MET A 166 -4.26 -1.79 -17.67
N GLN A 167 -5.41 -1.91 -18.32
CA GLN A 167 -5.47 -2.34 -19.71
C GLN A 167 -4.87 -1.28 -20.66
N ALA A 168 -4.19 -1.75 -21.70
CA ALA A 168 -3.62 -0.86 -22.72
C ALA A 168 -4.71 0.02 -23.38
N GLY A 169 -4.43 1.33 -23.45
CA GLY A 169 -5.34 2.32 -24.01
C GLY A 169 -6.41 2.86 -23.04
N ALA A 170 -6.45 2.41 -21.80
CA ALA A 170 -7.27 3.06 -20.77
C ALA A 170 -6.71 4.44 -20.41
N ALA A 171 -7.57 5.32 -19.89
CA ALA A 171 -7.14 6.61 -19.34
C ALA A 171 -6.21 6.39 -18.13
N PRO A 172 -5.23 7.27 -17.87
CA PRO A 172 -4.40 7.19 -16.66
C PRO A 172 -5.24 7.09 -15.40
N VAL A 173 -4.76 6.29 -14.44
CA VAL A 173 -5.45 6.16 -13.14
C VAL A 173 -5.36 7.47 -12.37
N GLN A 174 -6.50 7.90 -11.82
CA GLN A 174 -6.59 9.08 -10.95
C GLN A 174 -7.47 8.75 -9.75
N VAL A 175 -6.84 8.69 -8.58
CA VAL A 175 -7.53 8.43 -7.32
C VAL A 175 -7.74 9.72 -6.54
N THR A 176 -8.99 10.09 -6.32
CA THR A 176 -9.34 11.10 -5.32
C THR A 176 -9.26 10.47 -3.94
N PHE A 177 -8.16 10.73 -3.22
CA PHE A 177 -7.91 10.13 -1.93
C PHE A 177 -8.31 11.04 -0.77
N VAL A 178 -9.12 10.51 0.15
CA VAL A 178 -9.59 11.19 1.35
C VAL A 178 -9.27 10.34 2.59
N PRO A 179 -8.11 10.55 3.23
CA PRO A 179 -7.78 9.86 4.47
C PRO A 179 -8.47 10.50 5.68
N HIS A 180 -8.84 9.64 6.64
CA HIS A 180 -9.38 10.06 7.93
C HIS A 180 -8.58 9.44 9.07
N LEU A 181 -8.45 10.18 10.16
CA LEU A 181 -7.98 9.67 11.44
C LEU A 181 -9.20 9.40 12.32
N VAL A 182 -9.25 8.19 12.88
CA VAL A 182 -10.36 7.74 13.73
C VAL A 182 -9.86 7.36 15.12
N PRO A 183 -10.71 7.42 16.17
CA PRO A 183 -10.32 7.17 17.56
C PRO A 183 -10.16 5.68 17.85
N GLN A 184 -9.30 5.02 17.09
CA GLN A 184 -8.86 3.64 17.31
C GLN A 184 -7.34 3.55 17.20
N ILE A 185 -6.73 2.53 17.79
CA ILE A 185 -5.27 2.37 17.77
C ILE A 185 -4.80 1.85 16.41
N ARG A 186 -5.39 0.75 15.92
CA ARG A 186 -4.97 0.02 14.72
C ARG A 186 -6.11 -0.22 13.75
N GLY A 187 -5.73 -0.46 12.52
CA GLY A 187 -6.60 -0.85 11.43
C GLY A 187 -6.87 0.28 10.45
N ILE A 188 -6.94 -0.08 9.18
CA ILE A 188 -7.42 0.77 8.09
C ILE A 188 -8.66 0.11 7.51
N LEU A 189 -9.71 0.91 7.29
CA LEU A 189 -10.86 0.57 6.47
C LEU A 189 -10.88 1.55 5.30
N SER A 190 -10.71 1.02 4.07
CA SER A 190 -10.82 1.82 2.84
C SER A 190 -12.10 1.47 2.11
N THR A 191 -12.92 2.48 1.81
CA THR A 191 -14.10 2.34 0.96
C THR A 191 -13.81 3.01 -0.36
N CYS A 192 -13.71 2.21 -1.42
CA CYS A 192 -13.37 2.68 -2.76
C CYS A 192 -14.61 2.67 -3.65
N TYR A 193 -14.84 3.78 -4.34
CA TYR A 193 -15.97 3.95 -5.25
C TYR A 193 -15.44 4.19 -6.65
N ALA A 194 -15.97 3.48 -7.64
CA ALA A 194 -15.61 3.66 -9.04
C ALA A 194 -16.82 3.46 -9.95
N THR A 195 -16.88 4.19 -11.06
CA THR A 195 -17.93 4.05 -12.06
C THR A 195 -17.66 2.81 -12.90
N LEU A 196 -18.65 1.94 -13.06
CA LEU A 196 -18.56 0.79 -13.95
C LEU A 196 -18.53 1.24 -15.42
N THR A 197 -17.63 0.65 -16.21
CA THR A 197 -17.53 0.88 -17.68
C THR A 197 -18.58 0.08 -18.46
N LYS A 198 -19.09 -0.99 -17.87
CA LYS A 198 -20.08 -1.89 -18.44
C LYS A 198 -20.99 -2.46 -17.34
N SER A 199 -22.18 -2.89 -17.73
CA SER A 199 -23.08 -3.57 -16.80
C SER A 199 -22.46 -4.87 -16.31
N ALA A 200 -22.55 -5.13 -15.00
CA ALA A 200 -22.10 -6.35 -14.35
C ALA A 200 -23.01 -6.67 -13.16
N THR A 201 -23.03 -7.91 -12.70
CA THR A 201 -23.67 -8.29 -11.43
C THR A 201 -22.61 -8.39 -10.33
N VAL A 202 -23.03 -8.37 -9.06
CA VAL A 202 -22.12 -8.54 -7.92
C VAL A 202 -21.39 -9.89 -8.00
N GLU A 203 -22.06 -10.93 -8.43
CA GLU A 203 -21.49 -12.28 -8.59
C GLU A 203 -20.39 -12.30 -9.68
N GLN A 204 -20.61 -11.62 -10.80
CA GLN A 204 -19.62 -11.50 -11.87
C GLN A 204 -18.39 -10.74 -11.38
N ILE A 205 -18.57 -9.63 -10.66
CA ILE A 205 -17.49 -8.87 -10.07
C ILE A 205 -16.74 -9.73 -9.03
N HIS A 206 -17.46 -10.43 -8.18
CA HIS A 206 -16.88 -11.32 -7.18
C HIS A 206 -16.01 -12.41 -7.83
N SER A 207 -16.47 -13.02 -8.93
CA SER A 207 -15.67 -14.00 -9.68
C SER A 207 -14.36 -13.41 -10.19
N ILE A 208 -14.39 -12.19 -10.75
CA ILE A 208 -13.16 -11.51 -11.20
C ILE A 208 -12.16 -11.33 -10.05
N TYR A 209 -12.64 -10.95 -8.86
CA TYR A 209 -11.78 -10.82 -7.68
C TYR A 209 -11.28 -12.16 -7.17
N ALA A 210 -12.13 -13.19 -7.17
CA ALA A 210 -11.75 -14.54 -6.76
C ALA A 210 -10.68 -15.13 -7.67
N ASP A 211 -10.81 -14.95 -8.99
CA ASP A 211 -9.82 -15.42 -9.96
C ASP A 211 -8.50 -14.66 -9.83
N PHE A 212 -8.55 -13.34 -9.60
CA PHE A 212 -7.35 -12.50 -9.47
C PHE A 212 -6.53 -12.84 -8.21
N TYR A 213 -7.20 -13.16 -7.10
CA TYR A 213 -6.57 -13.44 -5.82
C TYR A 213 -6.56 -14.93 -5.45
N ALA A 214 -6.73 -15.83 -6.43
CA ALA A 214 -6.84 -17.28 -6.18
C ALA A 214 -5.63 -17.85 -5.44
N ASP A 215 -4.42 -17.37 -5.76
CA ASP A 215 -3.15 -17.83 -5.21
C ASP A 215 -2.54 -16.87 -4.17
N GLU A 216 -3.33 -15.91 -3.66
CA GLU A 216 -2.83 -14.87 -2.74
C GLU A 216 -3.17 -15.19 -1.27
N PRO A 217 -2.22 -15.77 -0.50
CA PRO A 217 -2.50 -16.31 0.84
C PRO A 217 -2.90 -15.24 1.87
N PHE A 218 -2.54 -13.98 1.62
CA PHE A 218 -2.82 -12.89 2.54
C PHE A 218 -4.00 -12.00 2.11
N VAL A 219 -4.66 -12.31 0.99
CA VAL A 219 -5.90 -11.65 0.58
C VAL A 219 -7.08 -12.57 0.84
N ARG A 220 -8.10 -12.07 1.53
CA ARG A 220 -9.33 -12.81 1.76
C ARG A 220 -10.51 -12.05 1.15
N LEU A 221 -11.01 -12.55 0.04
CA LEU A 221 -12.28 -12.09 -0.52
C LEU A 221 -13.44 -12.65 0.33
N LEU A 222 -14.27 -11.77 0.81
CA LEU A 222 -15.47 -12.15 1.60
C LEU A 222 -16.61 -12.54 0.67
N GLU A 223 -17.51 -13.41 1.17
CA GLU A 223 -18.70 -13.83 0.42
C GLU A 223 -19.59 -12.64 0.04
N PRO A 224 -20.31 -12.72 -1.08
CA PRO A 224 -21.23 -11.68 -1.50
C PRO A 224 -22.18 -11.25 -0.38
N GLY A 225 -22.27 -9.94 -0.14
CA GLY A 225 -23.06 -9.35 0.93
C GLY A 225 -22.32 -9.20 2.28
N GLN A 226 -21.12 -9.74 2.39
CA GLN A 226 -20.28 -9.52 3.57
C GLN A 226 -19.31 -8.33 3.35
N ILE A 227 -19.11 -7.54 4.39
CA ILE A 227 -18.24 -6.37 4.39
C ILE A 227 -17.19 -6.52 5.50
N PRO A 228 -15.90 -6.18 5.24
CA PRO A 228 -14.83 -6.34 6.21
C PRO A 228 -14.95 -5.34 7.37
N ALA A 229 -14.34 -5.69 8.50
CA ALA A 229 -14.19 -4.81 9.64
C ALA A 229 -12.74 -4.89 10.18
N THR A 230 -12.19 -3.76 10.60
CA THR A 230 -10.81 -3.66 11.10
C THR A 230 -10.49 -4.64 12.23
N LYS A 231 -11.47 -4.93 13.12
CA LYS A 231 -11.29 -5.88 14.22
C LYS A 231 -10.97 -7.32 13.77
N HIS A 232 -11.32 -7.70 12.53
CA HIS A 232 -11.12 -9.07 12.03
C HIS A 232 -9.71 -9.27 11.44
N VAL A 233 -9.02 -8.18 11.15
CA VAL A 233 -7.66 -8.19 10.55
C VAL A 233 -6.59 -7.68 11.51
N THR A 234 -6.96 -7.04 12.62
CA THR A 234 -6.01 -6.54 13.62
C THR A 234 -5.13 -7.68 14.14
N GLY A 235 -3.82 -7.49 14.09
CA GLY A 235 -2.82 -8.47 14.49
C GLY A 235 -2.54 -9.54 13.42
N THR A 236 -3.04 -9.39 12.19
CA THR A 236 -2.82 -10.35 11.11
C THR A 236 -2.20 -9.70 9.87
N ASN A 237 -1.53 -10.50 9.04
CA ASN A 237 -1.01 -10.05 7.73
C ASN A 237 -2.07 -10.17 6.61
N ARG A 238 -3.36 -10.06 6.93
CA ARG A 238 -4.44 -10.21 5.96
C ARG A 238 -5.01 -8.89 5.49
N CYS A 239 -5.44 -8.88 4.21
CA CYS A 239 -6.35 -7.90 3.64
C CYS A 239 -7.69 -8.58 3.40
N ASP A 240 -8.73 -8.18 4.12
CA ASP A 240 -10.09 -8.62 3.88
C ASP A 240 -10.76 -7.66 2.89
N ILE A 241 -11.40 -8.21 1.84
CA ILE A 241 -12.06 -7.43 0.78
C ILE A 241 -13.51 -7.85 0.67
N GLY A 242 -14.43 -6.88 0.69
CA GLY A 242 -15.84 -7.06 0.43
C GLY A 242 -16.30 -6.22 -0.75
N ILE A 243 -17.18 -6.78 -1.58
CA ILE A 243 -17.68 -6.16 -2.80
C ILE A 243 -19.16 -5.86 -2.66
N ALA A 244 -19.53 -4.64 -3.02
CA ALA A 244 -20.91 -4.21 -3.17
C ALA A 244 -21.07 -3.39 -4.46
N MET A 245 -22.31 -3.19 -4.89
CA MET A 245 -22.62 -2.40 -6.07
C MET A 245 -23.85 -1.52 -5.82
N ASP A 246 -23.76 -0.25 -6.13
CA ASP A 246 -24.94 0.60 -6.31
C ASP A 246 -25.40 0.51 -7.77
N GLN A 247 -26.36 -0.40 -8.03
CA GLN A 247 -26.89 -0.60 -9.38
C GLN A 247 -27.54 0.66 -9.95
N ARG A 248 -28.21 1.46 -9.10
CA ARG A 248 -28.88 2.69 -9.49
C ARG A 248 -27.89 3.73 -10.00
N ALA A 249 -26.72 3.81 -9.38
CA ALA A 249 -25.65 4.76 -9.72
C ALA A 249 -24.62 4.16 -10.70
N GLY A 250 -24.69 2.87 -11.01
CA GLY A 250 -23.69 2.18 -11.85
C GLY A 250 -22.31 2.19 -11.21
N ARG A 251 -22.22 1.98 -9.89
CA ARG A 251 -20.96 2.09 -9.14
C ARG A 251 -20.57 0.79 -8.46
N LEU A 252 -19.30 0.43 -8.64
CA LEU A 252 -18.61 -0.52 -7.78
C LEU A 252 -18.29 0.15 -6.44
N ILE A 253 -18.50 -0.58 -5.36
CA ILE A 253 -18.04 -0.22 -4.01
C ILE A 253 -17.19 -1.38 -3.50
N ALA A 254 -15.86 -1.19 -3.51
CA ALA A 254 -14.93 -2.16 -2.95
C ALA A 254 -14.48 -1.67 -1.57
N VAL A 255 -14.64 -2.52 -0.57
CA VAL A 255 -14.25 -2.20 0.81
C VAL A 255 -13.13 -3.14 1.23
N SER A 256 -12.01 -2.58 1.69
CA SER A 256 -10.91 -3.38 2.23
C SER A 256 -10.63 -3.03 3.69
N ALA A 257 -10.14 -4.00 4.44
CA ALA A 257 -9.61 -3.80 5.79
C ALA A 257 -8.25 -4.47 5.94
N VAL A 258 -7.30 -3.75 6.56
CA VAL A 258 -5.96 -4.24 6.90
C VAL A 258 -5.56 -3.79 8.30
N ASP A 259 -4.65 -4.50 8.95
CA ASP A 259 -3.87 -3.94 10.05
C ASP A 259 -2.80 -3.01 9.44
N ASN A 260 -2.86 -1.72 9.78
CA ASN A 260 -1.98 -0.69 9.20
C ASN A 260 -0.51 -0.86 9.56
N LEU A 261 -0.17 -1.59 10.64
CA LEU A 261 1.20 -1.86 11.06
C LEU A 261 1.70 -3.24 10.61
N ILE A 262 0.81 -4.16 10.21
CA ILE A 262 1.18 -5.50 9.77
C ILE A 262 1.04 -5.59 8.25
N LYS A 263 -0.12 -5.93 7.70
CA LYS A 263 -0.27 -5.98 6.22
C LYS A 263 0.02 -4.62 5.55
N GLY A 264 -0.30 -3.53 6.24
CA GLY A 264 0.03 -2.18 5.78
C GLY A 264 1.50 -1.78 5.95
N LEU A 265 2.36 -2.60 6.56
CA LEU A 265 3.76 -2.24 6.83
C LEU A 265 4.65 -3.47 7.04
N SER A 266 4.84 -3.92 8.30
CA SER A 266 5.86 -4.92 8.68
C SER A 266 5.58 -6.32 8.14
N GLY A 267 4.32 -6.71 8.04
CA GLY A 267 3.93 -8.01 7.49
C GLY A 267 4.17 -8.10 5.98
N ALA A 268 3.86 -7.03 5.24
CA ALA A 268 4.21 -6.95 3.81
C ALA A 268 5.73 -7.00 3.60
N ALA A 269 6.50 -6.31 4.44
CA ALA A 269 7.96 -6.37 4.39
C ALA A 269 8.49 -7.79 4.62
N LEU A 270 7.97 -8.51 5.63
CA LEU A 270 8.38 -9.87 5.91
C LEU A 270 8.01 -10.83 4.77
N GLN A 271 6.82 -10.69 4.21
CA GLN A 271 6.39 -11.41 3.00
C GLN A 271 7.38 -11.18 1.83
N CYS A 272 7.79 -9.92 1.59
CA CYS A 272 8.79 -9.59 0.59
C CYS A 272 10.18 -10.18 0.90
N ILE A 273 10.60 -10.16 2.15
CA ILE A 273 11.89 -10.76 2.58
C ILE A 273 11.87 -12.26 2.29
N ASN A 274 10.79 -12.96 2.64
CA ASN A 274 10.67 -14.39 2.37
C ASN A 274 10.81 -14.69 0.87
N LEU A 275 10.08 -13.97 0.02
CA LEU A 275 10.17 -14.13 -1.44
C LEU A 275 11.57 -13.80 -1.97
N ALA A 276 12.19 -12.70 -1.51
CA ALA A 276 13.53 -12.32 -1.95
C ALA A 276 14.60 -13.36 -1.56
N CYS A 277 14.39 -14.06 -0.45
CA CYS A 277 15.25 -15.16 0.00
C CYS A 277 14.91 -16.52 -0.65
N GLY A 278 13.87 -16.60 -1.47
CA GLY A 278 13.39 -17.86 -2.06
C GLY A 278 12.70 -18.78 -1.05
N TRP A 279 12.17 -18.22 0.04
CA TRP A 279 11.37 -18.95 1.02
C TRP A 279 9.87 -18.84 0.68
N ASP A 280 9.07 -19.74 1.27
CA ASP A 280 7.61 -19.58 1.23
C ASP A 280 7.21 -18.27 1.88
N GLU A 281 6.41 -17.46 1.19
CA GLU A 281 6.03 -16.12 1.66
C GLU A 281 5.23 -16.13 2.96
N THR A 282 4.63 -17.26 3.32
CA THR A 282 3.88 -17.47 4.58
C THR A 282 4.78 -17.87 5.76
N THR A 283 6.09 -17.98 5.54
CA THR A 283 7.06 -18.30 6.58
C THR A 283 7.20 -17.13 7.55
N ALA A 284 6.57 -17.22 8.75
CA ALA A 284 6.82 -16.33 9.90
C ALA A 284 6.04 -16.78 11.13
#